data_d1ff1fa78d3e5032f5e23283e10c9e76
#
_entry.id   d1ff1fa78d3e5032f5e23283e10c9e76
#
_cell.length_a   1.000
_cell.length_b   1.000
_cell.length_c   1.000
_cell.angle_alpha   90.00
_cell.angle_beta   90.00
_cell.angle_gamma   90.00
#
_symmetry.space_group_name_H-M   'P 1'
#
loop_
_entity.id
_entity.type
_entity.pdbx_description
1 polymer ?
#
loop_
_entity_poly.entity_id
_entity_poly.type
_entity_poly.pdbx_seq_one_letter_code
_entity_poly.pdbx_strand_id
1 'polypeptide(L)'
;YQSTESTYLYYKLNNQYFRIPTYGKIFKIIDFGRAIFTFKHKTYYNDVFSRNSEAGGQYTYPHQVSFLKQEIQDKYKICTPNYHFDLCRLSMTILEDAPTDKLSPSTLDFLQQLCMSDHQNFLELTDDFNLYISIAQYADRSLPIDCLSHDIFHRYRIKKKQFPLKSYYTL
;
A
#
# COMPACT_ATOMS: atom_id res chain seq x y z
N TYR A 1 -22.09 -25.34 -2.08
CA TYR A 1 -23.12 -24.41 -1.58
C TYR A 1 -22.67 -22.99 -1.94
N GLN A 2 -23.20 -22.48 -3.06
CA GLN A 2 -23.09 -21.06 -3.38
C GLN A 2 -24.24 -20.36 -2.63
N SER A 3 -23.95 -19.69 -1.52
CA SER A 3 -24.90 -18.75 -0.95
C SER A 3 -24.92 -17.52 -1.87
N THR A 4 -26.06 -17.25 -2.47
CA THR A 4 -26.30 -16.06 -3.31
C THR A 4 -26.50 -14.79 -2.48
N GLU A 5 -26.32 -14.82 -1.17
CA GLU A 5 -26.33 -13.65 -0.32
C GLU A 5 -24.97 -12.99 -0.36
N SER A 6 -24.90 -11.80 -0.98
CA SER A 6 -23.69 -10.97 -0.91
C SER A 6 -23.48 -10.55 0.54
N THR A 7 -22.50 -11.19 1.18
CA THR A 7 -22.01 -10.76 2.49
C THR A 7 -21.28 -9.44 2.36
N TYR A 8 -21.38 -8.60 3.36
CA TYR A 8 -20.71 -7.32 3.41
C TYR A 8 -19.69 -7.30 4.54
N LEU A 9 -18.58 -6.63 4.31
CA LEU A 9 -17.65 -6.19 5.35
C LEU A 9 -17.92 -4.73 5.69
N TYR A 10 -17.84 -4.41 6.95
CA TYR A 10 -18.06 -3.06 7.47
C TYR A 10 -16.77 -2.54 8.08
N TYR A 11 -16.38 -1.33 7.66
CA TYR A 11 -15.17 -0.68 8.14
C TYR A 11 -15.50 0.71 8.68
N LYS A 12 -14.90 1.03 9.81
CA LYS A 12 -14.87 2.38 10.36
C LYS A 12 -13.44 2.91 10.28
N LEU A 13 -13.25 4.03 9.58
CA LEU A 13 -11.97 4.68 9.40
C LEU A 13 -12.15 6.19 9.51
N ASN A 14 -11.44 6.86 10.40
CA ASN A 14 -11.48 8.32 10.58
C ASN A 14 -12.91 8.90 10.62
N ASN A 15 -13.82 8.29 11.41
CA ASN A 15 -15.23 8.65 11.50
C ASN A 15 -16.04 8.52 10.20
N GLN A 16 -15.48 7.91 9.17
CA GLN A 16 -16.20 7.48 7.98
C GLN A 16 -16.59 6.01 8.11
N TYR A 17 -17.71 5.65 7.48
CA TYR A 17 -18.28 4.30 7.56
C TYR A 17 -18.43 3.74 6.15
N PHE A 18 -17.97 2.51 5.97
CA PHE A 18 -17.97 1.84 4.67
C PHE A 18 -18.67 0.49 4.77
N ARG A 19 -19.40 0.13 3.71
CA ARG A 19 -19.99 -1.19 3.51
C ARG A 19 -19.52 -1.73 2.18
N ILE A 20 -18.68 -2.77 2.21
CA ILE A 20 -18.01 -3.33 1.04
C ILE A 20 -18.58 -4.72 0.76
N PRO A 21 -19.15 -4.97 -0.44
CA PRO A 21 -19.61 -6.30 -0.81
C PRO A 21 -18.42 -7.23 -1.03
N THR A 22 -18.49 -8.44 -0.48
CA THR A 22 -17.40 -9.41 -0.60
C THR A 22 -17.51 -10.28 -1.84
N TYR A 23 -18.70 -10.38 -2.43
CA TYR A 23 -18.99 -11.36 -3.49
C TYR A 23 -18.54 -12.79 -3.14
N GLY A 24 -18.64 -13.15 -1.84
CA GLY A 24 -18.20 -14.46 -1.34
C GLY A 24 -16.68 -14.63 -1.20
N LYS A 25 -15.90 -13.55 -1.31
CA LYS A 25 -14.43 -13.55 -1.20
C LYS A 25 -13.96 -12.59 -0.11
N ILE A 26 -12.89 -12.98 0.58
CA ILE A 26 -12.20 -12.13 1.55
C ILE A 26 -10.72 -12.10 1.15
N PHE A 27 -10.19 -10.91 0.92
CA PHE A 27 -8.78 -10.71 0.66
C PHE A 27 -8.04 -10.50 1.98
N LYS A 28 -6.89 -11.14 2.13
CA LYS A 28 -6.01 -10.99 3.28
C LYS A 28 -4.60 -10.70 2.78
N ILE A 29 -3.92 -9.79 3.46
CA ILE A 29 -2.49 -9.56 3.24
C ILE A 29 -1.74 -10.69 3.95
N ILE A 30 -0.80 -11.31 3.25
CA ILE A 30 0.07 -12.38 3.74
C ILE A 30 1.52 -12.05 3.41
N ASP A 31 2.45 -12.85 3.95
CA ASP A 31 3.89 -12.76 3.70
C ASP A 31 4.49 -11.40 4.11
N PHE A 32 4.61 -11.23 5.42
CA PHE A 32 5.21 -10.05 6.02
C PHE A 32 6.74 -10.08 6.09
N GLY A 33 7.40 -10.98 5.34
CA GLY A 33 8.86 -11.13 5.35
C GLY A 33 9.63 -9.88 4.97
N ARG A 34 9.04 -9.00 4.16
CA ARG A 34 9.60 -7.69 3.78
C ARG A 34 8.86 -6.52 4.41
N ALA A 35 8.04 -6.74 5.41
CA ALA A 35 7.30 -5.67 6.05
C ALA A 35 8.22 -4.78 6.90
N ILE A 36 8.01 -3.47 6.79
CA ILE A 36 8.56 -2.47 7.70
C ILE A 36 7.37 -1.92 8.48
N PHE A 37 7.39 -2.02 9.80
CA PHE A 37 6.29 -1.55 10.63
C PHE A 37 6.77 -1.00 11.97
N THR A 38 5.98 -0.13 12.56
CA THR A 38 6.25 0.44 13.88
C THR A 38 5.27 -0.14 14.89
N PHE A 39 5.81 -0.70 15.97
CA PHE A 39 5.04 -1.17 17.11
C PHE A 39 5.65 -0.66 18.40
N LYS A 40 4.84 -0.06 19.28
CA LYS A 40 5.28 0.55 20.54
C LYS A 40 6.51 1.46 20.36
N HIS A 41 6.44 2.37 19.40
CA HIS A 41 7.49 3.34 19.05
C HIS A 41 8.82 2.73 18.56
N LYS A 42 8.86 1.43 18.26
CA LYS A 42 10.02 0.77 17.70
C LYS A 42 9.69 0.31 16.28
N THR A 43 10.57 0.64 15.33
CA THR A 43 10.46 0.17 13.94
C THR A 43 11.13 -1.18 13.79
N TYR A 44 10.42 -2.10 13.15
CA TYR A 44 10.86 -3.46 12.82
C TYR A 44 10.98 -3.59 11.31
N TYR A 45 12.04 -4.20 10.87
CA TYR A 45 12.36 -4.48 9.46
C TYR A 45 13.29 -5.70 9.37
N ASN A 46 13.35 -6.32 8.20
CA ASN A 46 14.16 -7.51 7.94
C ASN A 46 15.53 -7.13 7.35
N ASP A 47 16.53 -7.99 7.52
CA ASP A 47 17.88 -7.87 6.95
C ASP A 47 17.89 -7.93 5.41
N VAL A 48 16.79 -8.28 4.79
CA VAL A 48 16.61 -8.28 3.32
C VAL A 48 16.96 -6.93 2.66
N PHE A 49 16.84 -5.83 3.41
CA PHE A 49 17.19 -4.49 2.94
C PHE A 49 18.68 -4.15 3.12
N SER A 50 19.48 -5.00 3.73
CA SER A 50 20.92 -4.77 3.85
C SER A 50 21.60 -4.75 2.47
N ARG A 51 22.72 -4.04 2.37
CA ARG A 51 23.39 -3.71 1.10
C ARG A 51 23.58 -4.87 0.12
N ASN A 52 23.92 -6.04 0.66
CA ASN A 52 24.24 -7.24 -0.13
C ASN A 52 23.09 -8.27 -0.15
N SER A 53 21.91 -7.86 0.32
CA SER A 53 20.74 -8.72 0.36
C SER A 53 19.81 -8.42 -0.82
N GLU A 54 18.78 -9.23 -0.96
CA GLU A 54 17.86 -9.30 -2.08
C GLU A 54 17.16 -7.97 -2.40
N ALA A 55 16.85 -7.16 -1.38
CA ALA A 55 16.26 -5.83 -1.53
C ALA A 55 17.25 -4.69 -1.12
N GLY A 56 18.56 -4.95 -1.23
CA GLY A 56 19.59 -3.99 -0.91
C GLY A 56 19.50 -2.73 -1.78
N GLY A 57 19.52 -1.55 -1.15
CA GLY A 57 19.38 -0.26 -1.84
C GLY A 57 17.95 0.26 -1.96
N GLN A 58 16.92 -0.56 -1.72
CA GLN A 58 15.53 -0.10 -1.73
C GLN A 58 15.25 0.91 -0.61
N TYR A 59 15.75 0.63 0.59
CA TYR A 59 15.69 1.53 1.74
C TYR A 59 17.06 1.69 2.40
N THR A 60 17.25 2.76 3.14
CA THR A 60 18.45 2.96 3.94
C THR A 60 18.49 1.94 5.09
N TYR A 61 19.62 1.26 5.27
CA TYR A 61 19.79 0.21 6.27
C TYR A 61 20.85 0.60 7.30
N PRO A 62 20.54 0.59 8.60
CA PRO A 62 21.40 1.15 9.66
C PRO A 62 22.81 0.54 9.78
N HIS A 63 22.96 -0.75 9.55
CA HIS A 63 24.25 -1.43 9.67
C HIS A 63 25.32 -0.99 8.67
N GLN A 64 24.90 -0.31 7.61
CA GLN A 64 25.82 0.15 6.56
C GLN A 64 26.57 1.42 6.94
N VAL A 65 26.22 2.05 8.04
CA VAL A 65 26.73 3.35 8.42
C VAL A 65 27.52 3.36 9.73
N SER A 66 27.82 2.19 10.32
CA SER A 66 28.52 2.07 11.58
C SER A 66 29.93 2.68 11.58
N PHE A 67 30.55 2.80 10.42
CA PHE A 67 31.88 3.42 10.22
C PHE A 67 31.82 4.90 9.83
N LEU A 68 30.63 5.45 9.64
CA LEU A 68 30.47 6.86 9.32
C LEU A 68 30.44 7.72 10.58
N LYS A 69 30.62 9.05 10.40
CA LYS A 69 30.51 10.00 11.51
C LYS A 69 29.14 9.93 12.17
N GLN A 70 29.08 10.19 13.48
CA GLN A 70 27.86 10.06 14.28
C GLN A 70 26.67 10.83 13.70
N GLU A 71 26.89 12.04 13.19
CA GLU A 71 25.86 12.86 12.54
C GLU A 71 25.21 12.18 11.34
N ILE A 72 26.02 11.41 10.57
CA ILE A 72 25.53 10.63 9.41
C ILE A 72 24.83 9.37 9.90
N GLN A 73 25.38 8.70 10.92
CA GLN A 73 24.74 7.53 11.55
C GLN A 73 23.35 7.87 12.07
N ASP A 74 23.19 9.06 12.67
CA ASP A 74 21.92 9.51 13.23
C ASP A 74 20.85 9.69 12.17
N LYS A 75 21.22 10.10 10.95
CA LYS A 75 20.33 10.22 9.80
C LYS A 75 19.80 8.85 9.30
N TYR A 76 20.53 7.77 9.54
CA TYR A 76 20.27 6.43 9.02
C TYR A 76 19.93 5.40 10.09
N LYS A 77 19.48 5.85 11.26
CA LYS A 77 19.18 4.97 12.39
C LYS A 77 18.03 3.99 12.15
N ILE A 78 17.17 4.28 11.20
CA ILE A 78 15.92 3.54 11.01
C ILE A 78 15.71 3.34 9.52
N CYS A 79 15.36 2.11 9.12
CA CYS A 79 14.83 1.85 7.80
C CYS A 79 13.43 2.50 7.70
N THR A 80 13.34 3.61 6.97
CA THR A 80 12.09 4.37 6.88
C THR A 80 11.32 3.91 5.66
N PRO A 81 10.10 3.35 5.82
CA PRO A 81 9.28 2.93 4.70
C PRO A 81 8.70 4.13 3.95
N ASN A 82 8.44 3.94 2.66
CA ASN A 82 7.54 4.80 1.92
C ASN A 82 6.12 4.22 1.97
N TYR A 83 5.20 4.87 2.68
CA TYR A 83 3.81 4.39 2.85
C TYR A 83 2.97 4.43 1.56
N HIS A 84 3.49 4.99 0.49
CA HIS A 84 2.90 4.95 -0.85
C HIS A 84 3.26 3.69 -1.63
N PHE A 85 4.30 2.95 -1.20
CA PHE A 85 4.87 1.84 -1.94
C PHE A 85 3.85 0.75 -2.25
N ASP A 86 3.15 0.26 -1.24
CA ASP A 86 2.31 -0.93 -1.36
C ASP A 86 1.14 -0.73 -2.33
N LEU A 87 0.45 0.41 -2.26
CA LEU A 87 -0.66 0.68 -3.18
C LEU A 87 -0.19 1.02 -4.59
N CYS A 88 0.95 1.69 -4.75
CA CYS A 88 1.55 1.89 -6.06
C CYS A 88 1.86 0.54 -6.72
N ARG A 89 2.60 -0.34 -6.03
CA ARG A 89 2.97 -1.64 -6.59
C ARG A 89 1.77 -2.56 -6.83
N LEU A 90 0.79 -2.57 -5.92
CA LEU A 90 -0.46 -3.31 -6.11
C LEU A 90 -1.22 -2.82 -7.35
N SER A 91 -1.30 -1.51 -7.55
CA SER A 91 -1.97 -0.93 -8.72
C SER A 91 -1.30 -1.34 -10.02
N MET A 92 0.03 -1.34 -10.07
CA MET A 92 0.78 -1.84 -11.22
C MET A 92 0.45 -3.30 -11.51
N THR A 93 0.50 -4.17 -10.50
CA THR A 93 0.16 -5.59 -10.67
C THR A 93 -1.26 -5.79 -11.20
N ILE A 94 -2.23 -5.02 -10.70
CA ILE A 94 -3.61 -5.09 -11.21
C ILE A 94 -3.67 -4.67 -12.68
N LEU A 95 -2.95 -3.62 -13.07
CA LEU A 95 -2.93 -3.15 -14.47
C LEU A 95 -2.20 -4.11 -15.42
N GLU A 96 -1.18 -4.83 -14.91
CA GLU A 96 -0.44 -5.86 -15.67
C GLU A 96 -1.29 -7.12 -15.88
N ASP A 97 -1.98 -7.59 -14.84
CA ASP A 97 -2.63 -8.91 -14.82
C ASP A 97 -4.13 -8.87 -15.19
N ALA A 98 -4.80 -7.75 -14.91
CA ALA A 98 -6.23 -7.66 -15.18
C ALA A 98 -6.52 -7.31 -16.65
N PRO A 99 -7.52 -7.94 -17.29
CA PRO A 99 -8.04 -7.47 -18.55
C PRO A 99 -8.58 -6.04 -18.38
N THR A 100 -7.85 -5.07 -18.93
CA THR A 100 -8.18 -3.63 -18.75
C THR A 100 -9.54 -3.24 -19.32
N ASP A 101 -10.01 -4.00 -20.32
CA ASP A 101 -11.35 -3.87 -20.92
C ASP A 101 -12.50 -4.21 -19.93
N LYS A 102 -12.19 -4.91 -18.84
CA LYS A 102 -13.15 -5.25 -17.78
C LYS A 102 -13.16 -4.24 -16.63
N LEU A 103 -12.22 -3.33 -16.59
CA LEU A 103 -12.19 -2.26 -15.60
C LEU A 103 -13.09 -1.08 -16.05
N SER A 104 -13.80 -0.47 -15.09
CA SER A 104 -14.49 0.78 -15.42
C SER A 104 -13.48 1.88 -15.71
N PRO A 105 -13.77 2.85 -16.60
CA PRO A 105 -12.86 3.95 -16.89
C PRO A 105 -12.36 4.68 -15.64
N SER A 106 -13.24 4.91 -14.67
CA SER A 106 -12.86 5.54 -13.40
C SER A 106 -11.94 4.69 -12.52
N THR A 107 -12.09 3.36 -12.57
CA THR A 107 -11.18 2.46 -11.86
C THR A 107 -9.82 2.41 -12.54
N LEU A 108 -9.81 2.35 -13.85
CA LEU A 108 -8.58 2.37 -14.66
C LEU A 108 -7.78 3.65 -14.40
N ASP A 109 -8.44 4.81 -14.52
CA ASP A 109 -7.83 6.12 -14.24
C ASP A 109 -7.27 6.19 -12.82
N PHE A 110 -8.04 5.76 -11.82
CA PHE A 110 -7.58 5.71 -10.43
C PHE A 110 -6.31 4.87 -10.26
N LEU A 111 -6.28 3.64 -10.80
CA LEU A 111 -5.11 2.77 -10.69
C LEU A 111 -3.88 3.38 -11.40
N GLN A 112 -4.08 3.98 -12.57
CA GLN A 112 -3.00 4.67 -13.30
C GLN A 112 -2.44 5.85 -12.51
N GLN A 113 -3.31 6.66 -11.87
CA GLN A 113 -2.86 7.77 -11.02
C GLN A 113 -2.01 7.31 -9.84
N LEU A 114 -2.30 6.16 -9.24
CA LEU A 114 -1.50 5.59 -8.15
C LEU A 114 -0.10 5.13 -8.61
N CYS A 115 0.07 4.87 -9.91
CA CYS A 115 1.34 4.48 -10.51
C CYS A 115 2.17 5.67 -11.01
N MET A 116 1.79 6.90 -10.67
CA MET A 116 2.47 8.12 -11.06
C MET A 116 3.02 8.86 -9.84
N SER A 117 4.06 9.64 -10.05
CA SER A 117 4.54 10.66 -9.12
C SER A 117 4.75 11.98 -9.85
N ASP A 118 5.13 13.04 -9.14
CA ASP A 118 5.50 14.31 -9.75
C ASP A 118 6.76 14.21 -10.63
N HIS A 119 7.52 13.13 -10.48
CA HIS A 119 8.80 12.94 -11.15
C HIS A 119 8.76 11.92 -12.28
N GLN A 120 7.86 10.92 -12.22
CA GLN A 120 7.87 9.83 -13.19
C GLN A 120 6.57 9.02 -13.21
N ASN A 121 6.38 8.30 -14.31
CA ASN A 121 5.39 7.27 -14.47
C ASN A 121 6.05 5.89 -14.24
N PHE A 122 5.68 5.20 -13.18
CA PHE A 122 6.28 3.90 -12.84
C PHE A 122 5.92 2.79 -13.83
N LEU A 123 4.82 2.93 -14.57
CA LEU A 123 4.41 1.96 -15.61
C LEU A 123 5.36 1.93 -16.81
N GLU A 124 6.20 2.93 -16.97
CA GLU A 124 7.19 3.00 -18.06
C GLU A 124 8.54 2.37 -17.70
N LEU A 125 8.71 1.97 -16.43
CA LEU A 125 9.94 1.33 -15.96
C LEU A 125 9.91 -0.16 -16.26
N THR A 126 10.91 -0.65 -16.97
CA THR A 126 11.02 -2.05 -17.41
C THR A 126 12.00 -2.90 -16.61
N ASP A 127 12.81 -2.27 -15.75
CA ASP A 127 13.78 -2.96 -14.90
C ASP A 127 13.18 -3.24 -13.53
N ASP A 128 12.89 -4.50 -13.26
CA ASP A 128 12.22 -4.96 -12.05
C ASP A 128 12.87 -4.46 -10.75
N PHE A 129 14.19 -4.49 -10.66
CA PHE A 129 14.89 -4.10 -9.43
C PHE A 129 14.91 -2.59 -9.25
N ASN A 130 15.22 -1.84 -10.31
CA ASN A 130 15.20 -0.39 -10.30
C ASN A 130 13.78 0.16 -10.10
N LEU A 131 12.76 -0.56 -10.54
CA LEU A 131 11.36 -0.23 -10.29
C LEU A 131 11.07 -0.18 -8.78
N TYR A 132 11.47 -1.20 -8.02
CA TYR A 132 11.24 -1.22 -6.57
C TYR A 132 11.96 -0.08 -5.85
N ILE A 133 13.20 0.22 -6.25
CA ILE A 133 13.95 1.35 -5.72
C ILE A 133 13.24 2.67 -6.04
N SER A 134 12.80 2.83 -7.29
CA SER A 134 12.12 4.04 -7.75
C SER A 134 10.79 4.27 -7.04
N ILE A 135 9.97 3.25 -6.86
CA ILE A 135 8.72 3.35 -6.09
C ILE A 135 9.03 3.73 -4.64
N ALA A 136 10.02 3.07 -4.01
CA ALA A 136 10.39 3.35 -2.62
C ALA A 136 10.87 4.79 -2.41
N GLN A 137 11.50 5.39 -3.41
CA GLN A 137 12.06 6.74 -3.33
C GLN A 137 11.07 7.84 -3.75
N TYR A 138 10.21 7.58 -4.73
CA TYR A 138 9.49 8.63 -5.44
C TYR A 138 7.97 8.49 -5.44
N ALA A 139 7.38 7.37 -4.99
CA ALA A 139 5.93 7.27 -4.91
C ALA A 139 5.38 8.26 -3.88
N ASP A 140 4.39 9.08 -4.28
CA ASP A 140 3.85 10.19 -3.50
C ASP A 140 2.32 10.34 -3.61
N ARG A 141 1.63 9.55 -4.47
CA ARG A 141 0.18 9.67 -4.75
C ARG A 141 -0.67 8.51 -4.26
N SER A 142 -0.08 7.51 -3.64
CA SER A 142 -0.74 6.26 -3.27
C SER A 142 -0.84 6.02 -1.76
N LEU A 143 -0.93 7.10 -0.96
CA LEU A 143 -1.17 6.96 0.47
C LEU A 143 -2.59 6.42 0.71
N PRO A 144 -2.76 5.29 1.42
CA PRO A 144 -4.07 4.63 1.56
C PRO A 144 -5.19 5.53 2.08
N ILE A 145 -4.87 6.40 3.04
CA ILE A 145 -5.87 7.28 3.64
C ILE A 145 -6.39 8.33 2.65
N ASP A 146 -5.53 8.86 1.81
CA ASP A 146 -5.88 9.89 0.82
C ASP A 146 -6.67 9.27 -0.33
N CYS A 147 -6.35 8.03 -0.71
CA CYS A 147 -7.06 7.28 -1.74
C CYS A 147 -8.55 7.10 -1.42
N LEU A 148 -8.93 7.01 -0.14
CA LEU A 148 -10.34 6.88 0.27
C LEU A 148 -11.19 8.10 -0.04
N SER A 149 -10.60 9.24 -0.36
CA SER A 149 -11.33 10.44 -0.80
C SER A 149 -11.78 10.35 -2.26
N HIS A 150 -11.20 9.45 -3.05
CA HIS A 150 -11.51 9.30 -4.47
C HIS A 150 -12.95 8.81 -4.71
N ASP A 151 -13.56 9.27 -5.79
CA ASP A 151 -14.98 9.04 -6.11
C ASP A 151 -15.36 7.57 -6.24
N ILE A 152 -14.44 6.70 -6.68
CA ILE A 152 -14.71 5.25 -6.78
C ILE A 152 -15.12 4.63 -5.45
N PHE A 153 -14.74 5.24 -4.31
CA PHE A 153 -15.09 4.76 -2.98
C PHE A 153 -16.38 5.35 -2.43
N HIS A 154 -16.93 6.42 -3.02
CA HIS A 154 -18.14 7.08 -2.53
C HIS A 154 -19.34 6.14 -2.47
N ARG A 155 -19.49 5.25 -3.43
CA ARG A 155 -20.55 4.24 -3.46
C ARG A 155 -20.55 3.26 -2.30
N TYR A 156 -19.42 3.12 -1.61
CA TYR A 156 -19.27 2.24 -0.46
C TYR A 156 -19.47 2.96 0.87
N ARG A 157 -19.51 4.29 0.88
CA ARG A 157 -19.77 5.07 2.10
C ARG A 157 -21.23 4.92 2.52
N ILE A 158 -21.43 4.77 3.83
CA ILE A 158 -22.76 4.69 4.43
C ILE A 158 -22.90 5.67 5.59
N LYS A 159 -24.13 5.98 5.97
CA LYS A 159 -24.40 6.82 7.13
C LYS A 159 -24.17 6.01 8.41
N LYS A 160 -23.73 6.66 9.49
CA LYS A 160 -23.52 6.04 10.81
C LYS A 160 -24.70 5.18 11.27
N LYS A 161 -25.94 5.61 11.03
CA LYS A 161 -27.16 4.86 11.40
C LYS A 161 -27.33 3.52 10.67
N GLN A 162 -26.64 3.32 9.56
CA GLN A 162 -26.67 2.10 8.75
C GLN A 162 -25.51 1.15 9.13
N PHE A 163 -24.64 1.59 10.04
CA PHE A 163 -23.47 0.83 10.47
C PHE A 163 -23.85 -0.12 11.60
N PRO A 164 -23.42 -1.38 11.56
CA PRO A 164 -23.77 -2.35 12.59
C PRO A 164 -23.16 -1.97 13.95
N LEU A 165 -23.86 -2.29 15.03
CA LEU A 165 -23.36 -2.09 16.39
C LEU A 165 -22.29 -3.12 16.79
N LYS A 166 -22.27 -4.26 16.09
CA LYS A 166 -21.32 -5.37 16.31
C LYS A 166 -20.84 -5.87 14.95
N SER A 167 -19.69 -6.53 14.91
CA SER A 167 -19.13 -7.18 13.70
C SER A 167 -18.63 -6.20 12.62
N TYR A 168 -17.74 -5.30 13.01
CA TYR A 168 -17.05 -4.39 12.09
C TYR A 168 -15.55 -4.33 12.40
N TYR A 169 -14.78 -3.84 11.43
CA TYR A 169 -13.36 -3.58 11.59
C TYR A 169 -13.13 -2.08 11.82
N THR A 170 -12.30 -1.77 12.81
CA THR A 170 -11.77 -0.40 13.03
C THR A 170 -10.31 -0.39 12.63
N LEU A 171 -9.95 0.53 11.75
CA LEU A 171 -8.59 0.76 11.27
C LEU A 171 -8.11 2.11 11.76
#